data_763a5a464b728f2bc046a1de50a7add5
#
_entry.id   763a5a464b728f2bc046a1de50a7add5
#
_cell.length_a   1.000
_cell.length_b   1.000
_cell.length_c   1.000
_cell.angle_alpha   90.00
_cell.angle_beta   90.00
_cell.angle_gamma   90.00
#
_symmetry.space_group_name_H-M   'P 1'
#
loop_
_entity.id
_entity.type
_entity.pdbx_description
1 polymer ?
#
loop_
_entity_poly.entity_id
_entity_poly.type
_entity_poly.pdbx_seq_one_letter_code
_entity_poly.pdbx_strand_id
1 'polypeptide(L)'
;MAALIFILISLTAAVFHGAAPVRAEDATTPTPIAIDGDTATVDVRLYTDEHHTQKLEDPVTSTSTLYGAFSAQFKGGKAPTPEKNIAVYKLPDTIVVYDNDGGDLMEGPEATAAKAGTWKIKDNKVIFAFDKNWLASNPAEIYVGANFSFELAGKGTGSGSSASVVFPGVGTIKIPTKDGKVTGTKSGTFSQGADGVAKVTWTVTLTVESYATDVSFTDTLGDNFDFVNDSFKLDGKKLDSQPMIDGQVVTLDSLGNLSQGNHTITYDTVLKSGVAANGGDLIKAENTATWNWAGSSDSDNRTATAEPVTFGYDMIKKSNGSGTPSDIKWTVKLNQGKLKADMSGYMFTDNLDGKQTYTGNFTVYKGDSEASGVKICERKLEPKDNSFSYTFPNNLEDKYATYCIVYHTKMNDTSSYDTVHNSAAIERGGSVSGSDDGSFTPQLTGVVPIAKRLVRYDEAATTGRATWETKVALKAIVNAAHPGEVTVKDTFQSAWSQKLGVDENSITIKIGNTKLVPGTDWRPTTSYPGNETKKNYDLKIIVTDNVKAALENEDYAVITYDTTSEALSGWYSNFAAVEAPGLRLQWPFTEPVKYVVNQETAPAVEKPETESKVSWVENFD
;
A
#
# COMPACT_ATOMS: atom_id res chain seq x y z
N MET A 1 7.74 -7.33 -8.64
CA MET A 1 8.86 -7.13 -9.59
C MET A 1 9.36 -5.70 -9.40
N ALA A 2 10.39 -5.52 -8.58
CA ALA A 2 11.04 -4.22 -8.38
C ALA A 2 12.38 -4.29 -9.14
N ALA A 3 12.52 -3.44 -10.13
CA ALA A 3 13.72 -3.36 -10.96
C ALA A 3 14.79 -2.56 -10.21
N LEU A 4 15.91 -3.22 -9.94
CA LEU A 4 17.12 -2.61 -9.42
C LEU A 4 17.85 -1.95 -10.58
N ILE A 5 17.99 -0.63 -10.55
CA ILE A 5 18.78 0.11 -11.53
C ILE A 5 20.20 0.22 -10.98
N PHE A 6 21.15 -0.50 -11.60
CA PHE A 6 22.59 -0.28 -11.43
C PHE A 6 23.03 0.86 -12.34
N ILE A 7 23.54 1.93 -11.74
CA ILE A 7 24.26 2.97 -12.49
C ILE A 7 25.72 2.56 -12.56
N LEU A 8 26.15 2.19 -13.76
CA LEU A 8 27.55 1.91 -14.10
C LEU A 8 28.21 3.25 -14.44
N ILE A 9 29.10 3.75 -13.60
CA ILE A 9 29.96 4.89 -13.92
C ILE A 9 31.16 4.35 -14.69
N SER A 10 31.20 4.62 -16.00
CA SER A 10 32.36 4.33 -16.84
C SER A 10 33.43 5.38 -16.64
N LEU A 11 34.58 4.95 -16.11
CA LEU A 11 35.79 5.77 -16.01
C LEU A 11 36.49 5.76 -17.38
N THR A 12 36.41 6.83 -18.14
CA THR A 12 37.23 7.03 -19.34
C THR A 12 38.57 7.61 -18.94
N ALA A 13 39.61 6.84 -19.03
CA ALA A 13 40.98 7.28 -18.90
C ALA A 13 41.38 8.04 -20.18
N ALA A 14 41.60 9.34 -20.08
CA ALA A 14 42.24 10.11 -21.13
C ALA A 14 43.76 10.00 -21.02
N VAL A 15 44.37 9.38 -22.02
CA VAL A 15 45.83 9.32 -22.15
C VAL A 15 46.32 10.65 -22.72
N PHE A 16 47.01 11.43 -21.91
CA PHE A 16 47.77 12.58 -22.39
C PHE A 16 49.20 12.20 -22.64
N HIS A 17 49.64 12.39 -23.90
CA HIS A 17 51.04 12.24 -24.35
C HIS A 17 51.88 13.41 -23.88
N GLY A 18 53.05 13.10 -23.48
CA GLY A 18 54.08 13.87 -22.83
C GLY A 18 54.41 15.25 -23.35
N ALA A 19 54.55 16.15 -22.40
CA ALA A 19 55.48 17.29 -22.48
C ALA A 19 56.55 17.07 -21.41
N ALA A 20 57.79 17.27 -21.78
CA ALA A 20 58.97 17.09 -20.92
C ALA A 20 58.86 17.94 -19.63
N PRO A 21 59.37 17.46 -18.49
CA PRO A 21 59.31 18.21 -17.25
C PRO A 21 60.24 19.40 -17.31
N VAL A 22 59.66 20.61 -17.32
CA VAL A 22 60.40 21.80 -16.86
C VAL A 22 60.63 21.59 -15.37
N ARG A 23 61.87 21.48 -14.99
CA ARG A 23 62.35 21.43 -13.60
C ARG A 23 61.88 22.73 -12.91
N ALA A 24 60.74 22.67 -12.22
CA ALA A 24 60.38 23.70 -11.27
C ALA A 24 61.31 23.51 -10.06
N GLU A 25 62.06 24.55 -9.75
CA GLU A 25 62.78 24.65 -8.50
C GLU A 25 61.81 24.35 -7.35
N ASP A 26 62.24 23.47 -6.45
CA ASP A 26 61.59 23.19 -5.15
C ASP A 26 61.47 24.51 -4.37
N ALA A 27 60.39 25.25 -4.58
CA ALA A 27 59.95 26.22 -3.60
C ALA A 27 59.50 25.44 -2.37
N THR A 28 60.39 25.22 -1.45
CA THR A 28 60.11 24.68 -0.12
C THR A 28 58.96 25.46 0.46
N THR A 29 57.76 24.89 0.48
CA THR A 29 56.61 25.49 1.16
C THR A 29 57.05 25.79 2.59
N PRO A 30 57.01 27.02 3.05
CA PRO A 30 57.49 27.36 4.42
C PRO A 30 56.72 26.47 5.43
N THR A 31 57.46 25.86 6.35
CA THR A 31 56.83 25.08 7.42
C THR A 31 55.88 26.00 8.18
N PRO A 32 54.59 25.69 8.26
CA PRO A 32 53.63 26.54 8.98
C PRO A 32 54.00 26.69 10.46
N ILE A 33 53.72 27.85 11.04
CA ILE A 33 53.85 28.06 12.46
C ILE A 33 52.71 27.33 13.18
N ALA A 34 53.05 26.42 14.07
CA ALA A 34 52.03 25.80 14.93
C ALA A 34 51.55 26.82 15.97
N ILE A 35 50.24 26.96 16.10
CA ILE A 35 49.63 27.72 17.19
C ILE A 35 49.36 26.76 18.36
N ASP A 36 50.10 26.94 19.43
CA ASP A 36 50.02 26.14 20.67
C ASP A 36 50.41 27.01 21.88
N GLY A 37 50.47 26.40 23.09
CA GLY A 37 50.83 27.10 24.31
C GLY A 37 52.26 27.66 24.32
N ASP A 38 53.18 27.19 23.45
CA ASP A 38 54.57 27.64 23.36
C ASP A 38 54.72 28.86 22.43
N THR A 39 53.89 28.93 21.39
CA THR A 39 53.95 29.94 20.31
C THR A 39 52.97 31.06 20.53
N ALA A 40 51.83 30.81 21.18
CA ALA A 40 50.78 31.81 21.38
C ALA A 40 50.08 31.60 22.76
N THR A 41 49.45 32.69 23.23
CA THR A 41 48.41 32.59 24.25
C THR A 41 47.11 32.32 23.56
N VAL A 42 46.51 31.15 23.83
CA VAL A 42 45.30 30.65 23.14
C VAL A 42 44.10 30.72 24.07
N ASP A 43 42.95 31.17 23.57
CA ASP A 43 41.66 31.12 24.25
C ASP A 43 40.64 30.45 23.35
N VAL A 44 39.83 29.56 23.89
CA VAL A 44 38.71 28.90 23.21
C VAL A 44 37.49 28.97 24.11
N ARG A 45 36.41 29.52 23.57
CA ARG A 45 35.12 29.60 24.25
C ARG A 45 34.09 28.83 23.46
N LEU A 46 33.24 28.11 24.17
CA LEU A 46 32.21 27.25 23.55
C LEU A 46 30.81 27.83 23.78
N TYR A 47 29.97 27.68 22.78
CA TYR A 47 28.60 28.20 22.72
C TYR A 47 27.64 27.17 22.17
N THR A 48 26.35 27.36 22.49
CA THR A 48 25.26 26.52 21.97
C THR A 48 24.55 27.12 20.75
N ASP A 49 24.90 28.36 20.39
CA ASP A 49 24.31 29.11 19.28
C ASP A 49 25.36 29.68 18.31
N GLU A 50 25.00 29.79 17.03
CA GLU A 50 25.84 30.30 15.95
C GLU A 50 26.32 31.74 16.16
N HIS A 51 25.54 32.56 16.87
CA HIS A 51 25.86 33.95 17.13
C HIS A 51 26.77 34.15 18.37
N HIS A 52 27.19 33.06 19.03
CA HIS A 52 28.06 33.07 20.21
C HIS A 52 27.52 33.92 21.38
N THR A 53 26.19 33.91 21.56
CA THR A 53 25.51 34.67 22.62
C THR A 53 25.23 33.81 23.86
N GLN A 54 25.04 32.48 23.66
CA GLN A 54 24.73 31.54 24.73
C GLN A 54 25.93 30.64 25.01
N LYS A 55 26.65 30.92 26.09
CA LYS A 55 27.76 30.06 26.54
C LYS A 55 27.28 28.65 26.84
N LEU A 56 28.13 27.68 26.54
CA LEU A 56 27.90 26.28 26.86
C LEU A 56 28.01 26.04 28.35
N GLU A 57 26.90 26.06 29.08
CA GLU A 57 26.80 25.82 30.52
C GLU A 57 25.91 24.60 30.81
N ASP A 58 24.84 24.43 30.04
CA ASP A 58 23.89 23.32 30.17
C ASP A 58 24.36 22.03 29.45
N PRO A 59 23.94 20.86 29.95
CA PRO A 59 24.24 19.60 29.31
C PRO A 59 23.65 19.50 27.88
N VAL A 60 24.47 19.04 26.95
CA VAL A 60 24.10 18.84 25.52
C VAL A 60 24.13 17.38 25.14
N THR A 61 23.41 17.01 24.06
CA THR A 61 23.55 15.67 23.51
C THR A 61 24.82 15.56 22.66
N SER A 62 25.35 14.35 22.47
CA SER A 62 26.57 14.16 21.68
C SER A 62 26.41 14.53 20.20
N THR A 63 25.16 14.65 19.72
CA THR A 63 24.82 15.10 18.36
C THR A 63 24.46 16.57 18.26
N SER A 64 24.61 17.32 19.37
CA SER A 64 24.37 18.76 19.34
C SER A 64 25.48 19.44 18.56
N THR A 65 25.10 20.28 17.60
CA THR A 65 26.06 21.22 16.99
C THR A 65 26.46 22.26 18.02
N LEU A 66 27.75 22.38 18.27
CA LEU A 66 28.36 23.35 19.15
C LEU A 66 29.19 24.35 18.36
N TYR A 67 29.38 25.51 18.91
CA TYR A 67 30.12 26.60 18.28
C TYR A 67 31.29 27.00 19.12
N GLY A 68 32.45 27.15 18.46
CA GLY A 68 33.70 27.55 19.13
C GLY A 68 34.16 28.90 18.61
N ALA A 69 34.48 29.80 19.52
CA ALA A 69 35.23 31.02 19.23
C ALA A 69 36.68 30.82 19.69
N PHE A 70 37.58 30.77 18.72
CA PHE A 70 39.03 30.66 18.92
C PHE A 70 39.67 32.02 18.81
N SER A 71 40.60 32.31 19.71
CA SER A 71 41.52 33.45 19.55
C SER A 71 42.92 33.10 20.01
N ALA A 72 43.91 33.69 19.38
CA ALA A 72 45.31 33.51 19.78
C ALA A 72 46.10 34.79 19.60
N GLN A 73 46.97 35.09 20.60
CA GLN A 73 47.97 36.15 20.57
C GLN A 73 49.37 35.54 20.51
N PHE A 74 50.13 35.83 19.45
CA PHE A 74 51.47 35.28 19.31
C PHE A 74 52.43 35.90 20.37
N LYS A 75 53.29 35.06 20.94
CA LYS A 75 54.31 35.48 21.88
C LYS A 75 55.47 36.13 21.17
N GLY A 76 56.19 37.01 21.85
CA GLY A 76 57.30 37.78 21.28
C GLY A 76 58.32 36.90 20.51
N GLY A 77 58.62 37.27 19.29
CA GLY A 77 59.50 36.54 18.37
C GLY A 77 58.99 35.25 17.77
N LYS A 78 57.68 34.89 18.02
CA LYS A 78 57.03 33.70 17.50
C LYS A 78 55.93 34.03 16.50
N ALA A 79 55.66 35.30 16.24
CA ALA A 79 54.66 35.78 15.29
C ALA A 79 55.03 35.42 13.85
N PRO A 80 54.04 35.28 12.92
CA PRO A 80 54.26 35.15 11.50
C PRO A 80 55.11 36.25 10.91
N THR A 81 55.94 35.90 9.94
CA THR A 81 56.79 36.82 9.20
C THR A 81 56.49 36.70 7.70
N PRO A 82 56.89 37.66 6.84
CA PRO A 82 56.71 37.54 5.40
C PRO A 82 57.23 36.23 4.80
N GLU A 83 58.28 35.62 5.38
CA GLU A 83 58.87 34.35 4.96
C GLU A 83 58.11 33.15 5.49
N LYS A 84 57.44 33.29 6.65
CA LYS A 84 56.65 32.28 7.33
C LYS A 84 55.25 32.82 7.60
N ASN A 85 54.49 33.04 6.55
CA ASN A 85 53.19 33.72 6.62
C ASN A 85 51.99 32.78 6.85
N ILE A 86 52.22 31.52 7.15
CA ILE A 86 51.13 30.56 7.44
C ILE A 86 51.25 30.15 8.91
N ALA A 87 50.14 30.23 9.64
CA ALA A 87 49.99 29.68 10.98
C ALA A 87 48.84 28.69 11.02
N VAL A 88 48.99 27.64 11.83
CA VAL A 88 48.04 26.53 11.89
C VAL A 88 47.72 26.16 13.35
N TYR A 89 46.45 26.16 13.68
CA TYR A 89 45.93 25.61 14.93
C TYR A 89 45.31 24.26 14.69
N LYS A 90 45.81 23.19 15.34
CA LYS A 90 45.21 21.84 15.23
C LYS A 90 44.01 21.76 16.18
N LEU A 91 42.84 21.47 15.65
CA LEU A 91 41.66 21.20 16.44
C LEU A 91 41.74 19.80 17.08
N PRO A 92 41.07 19.56 18.22
CA PRO A 92 41.07 18.25 18.87
C PRO A 92 40.51 17.14 18.01
N ASP A 93 41.12 15.95 18.02
CA ASP A 93 40.63 14.78 17.29
C ASP A 93 39.33 14.20 17.95
N THR A 94 38.91 14.71 19.11
CA THR A 94 37.70 14.33 19.84
C THR A 94 36.46 15.14 19.42
N ILE A 95 36.60 15.99 18.40
CA ILE A 95 35.48 16.74 17.81
C ILE A 95 35.47 16.52 16.29
N VAL A 96 34.29 16.60 15.71
CA VAL A 96 34.08 16.59 14.24
C VAL A 96 33.79 18.01 13.80
N VAL A 97 34.66 18.58 12.99
CA VAL A 97 34.54 19.96 12.51
C VAL A 97 34.21 19.96 11.03
N TYR A 98 33.36 20.87 10.59
CA TYR A 98 32.96 20.96 9.19
C TYR A 98 33.99 21.78 8.39
N ASP A 99 34.51 21.20 7.29
CA ASP A 99 35.63 21.74 6.47
C ASP A 99 35.27 22.94 5.57
N ASN A 100 34.19 23.68 5.87
CA ASN A 100 33.69 24.74 4.98
C ASN A 100 33.77 26.16 5.57
N ASP A 101 34.23 26.29 6.82
CA ASP A 101 34.33 27.60 7.45
C ASP A 101 35.64 28.32 7.03
N GLY A 102 35.53 29.60 6.80
CA GLY A 102 36.66 30.44 6.43
C GLY A 102 36.23 31.88 6.16
N GLY A 103 37.21 32.76 6.04
CA GLY A 103 36.92 34.15 5.82
C GLY A 103 38.17 35.02 5.67
N ASP A 104 37.95 36.30 5.67
CA ASP A 104 38.99 37.30 5.65
C ASP A 104 39.53 37.54 7.10
N LEU A 105 40.84 37.67 7.20
CA LEU A 105 41.49 38.19 8.41
C LEU A 105 41.54 39.71 8.30
N MET A 106 40.88 40.39 9.21
CA MET A 106 40.81 41.84 9.24
C MET A 106 41.68 42.37 10.39
N GLU A 107 42.21 43.58 10.25
CA GLU A 107 43.08 44.24 11.23
C GLU A 107 42.34 44.65 12.50
N GLY A 108 41.01 44.63 12.47
CA GLY A 108 40.17 44.98 13.61
C GLY A 108 38.68 44.70 13.31
N PRO A 109 37.79 44.97 14.27
CA PRO A 109 36.37 44.67 14.12
C PRO A 109 35.59 45.62 13.22
N GLU A 110 36.23 46.69 12.71
CA GLU A 110 35.56 47.71 11.88
C GLU A 110 35.46 47.26 10.44
N ALA A 111 34.34 47.57 9.78
CA ALA A 111 34.10 47.23 8.37
C ALA A 111 35.10 47.86 7.38
N THR A 112 35.85 48.87 7.82
CA THR A 112 36.90 49.58 7.05
C THR A 112 38.29 49.11 7.40
N ALA A 113 38.44 48.10 8.27
CA ALA A 113 39.75 47.58 8.65
C ALA A 113 40.49 46.97 7.45
N ALA A 114 41.81 47.09 7.44
CA ALA A 114 42.63 46.51 6.37
C ALA A 114 42.59 44.98 6.46
N LYS A 115 42.61 44.34 5.29
CA LYS A 115 42.67 42.89 5.19
C LYS A 115 44.10 42.41 5.50
N ALA A 116 44.26 41.65 6.57
CA ALA A 116 45.53 41.09 6.98
C ALA A 116 45.81 39.70 6.37
N GLY A 117 44.82 39.07 5.77
CA GLY A 117 44.96 37.74 5.18
C GLY A 117 43.63 37.01 5.01
N THR A 118 43.70 35.68 5.07
CA THR A 118 42.52 34.78 5.06
C THR A 118 42.71 33.67 6.06
N TRP A 119 41.61 33.11 6.51
CA TRP A 119 41.61 31.86 7.28
C TRP A 119 40.63 30.85 6.73
N LYS A 120 40.84 29.56 6.98
CA LYS A 120 39.94 28.48 6.61
C LYS A 120 40.11 27.28 7.54
N ILE A 121 39.07 26.45 7.62
CA ILE A 121 39.15 25.15 8.24
C ILE A 121 39.33 24.07 7.17
N LYS A 122 40.34 23.23 7.36
CA LYS A 122 40.62 22.07 6.52
C LYS A 122 41.37 21.01 7.29
N ASP A 123 40.99 19.72 7.09
CA ASP A 123 41.68 18.58 7.69
C ASP A 123 41.85 18.71 9.23
N ASN A 124 40.81 19.09 9.93
CA ASN A 124 40.77 19.34 11.36
C ASN A 124 41.78 20.39 11.85
N LYS A 125 42.03 21.41 11.04
CA LYS A 125 42.96 22.52 11.32
C LYS A 125 42.34 23.84 10.93
N VAL A 126 42.55 24.86 11.78
CA VAL A 126 42.34 26.26 11.38
C VAL A 126 43.64 26.77 10.78
N ILE A 127 43.62 27.17 9.52
CA ILE A 127 44.77 27.62 8.76
C ILE A 127 44.63 29.12 8.52
N PHE A 128 45.57 29.89 9.02
CA PHE A 128 45.68 31.35 8.82
C PHE A 128 46.75 31.64 7.79
N ALA A 129 46.41 32.29 6.70
CA ALA A 129 47.33 32.71 5.66
C ALA A 129 47.40 34.24 5.60
N PHE A 130 48.47 34.81 6.11
CA PHE A 130 48.66 36.24 6.20
C PHE A 130 49.19 36.81 4.86
N ASP A 131 48.75 38.02 4.54
CA ASP A 131 49.36 38.79 3.46
C ASP A 131 50.78 39.19 3.82
N LYS A 132 51.74 38.93 2.93
CA LYS A 132 53.17 39.21 3.18
C LYS A 132 53.48 40.69 3.31
N ASN A 133 52.79 41.54 2.55
CA ASN A 133 53.00 42.98 2.59
C ASN A 133 52.42 43.56 3.88
N TRP A 134 51.26 43.02 4.30
CA TRP A 134 50.68 43.40 5.59
C TRP A 134 51.64 43.05 6.74
N LEU A 135 52.21 41.86 6.77
CA LEU A 135 53.20 41.43 7.76
C LEU A 135 54.47 42.31 7.77
N ALA A 136 54.94 42.69 6.60
CA ALA A 136 56.12 43.58 6.48
C ALA A 136 55.88 44.97 7.08
N SER A 137 54.63 45.43 7.05
CA SER A 137 54.23 46.73 7.56
C SER A 137 53.79 46.72 9.02
N ASN A 138 53.46 45.53 9.57
CA ASN A 138 52.91 45.33 10.89
C ASN A 138 53.72 44.28 11.71
N PRO A 139 54.96 44.55 12.10
CA PRO A 139 55.82 43.58 12.80
C PRO A 139 55.50 43.40 14.29
N ALA A 140 54.47 44.08 14.81
CA ALA A 140 54.11 44.09 16.23
C ALA A 140 53.22 42.88 16.63
N GLU A 141 52.64 42.92 17.78
CA GLU A 141 51.77 41.83 18.33
C GLU A 141 50.66 41.46 17.37
N ILE A 142 50.60 40.18 16.94
CA ILE A 142 49.60 39.65 16.05
C ILE A 142 48.56 38.83 16.85
N TYR A 143 47.30 39.18 16.65
CA TYR A 143 46.15 38.47 17.14
C TYR A 143 45.43 37.78 15.98
N VAL A 144 44.90 36.60 16.18
CA VAL A 144 44.04 35.91 15.21
C VAL A 144 42.80 35.39 15.93
N GLY A 145 41.70 35.31 15.18
CA GLY A 145 40.47 34.70 15.64
C GLY A 145 39.78 33.93 14.53
N ALA A 146 39.05 32.90 14.90
CA ALA A 146 38.22 32.11 14.01
C ALA A 146 37.03 31.55 14.76
N ASN A 147 35.91 31.45 14.10
CA ASN A 147 34.75 30.75 14.59
C ASN A 147 34.64 29.41 13.89
N PHE A 148 34.19 28.38 14.58
CA PHE A 148 33.97 27.05 13.99
C PHE A 148 32.77 26.36 14.63
N SER A 149 32.10 25.54 13.87
CA SER A 149 31.06 24.66 14.36
C SER A 149 31.58 23.23 14.43
N PHE A 150 31.12 22.49 15.44
CA PHE A 150 31.56 21.11 15.63
C PHE A 150 30.53 20.26 16.36
N GLU A 151 30.71 18.96 16.27
CA GLU A 151 30.04 17.95 17.10
C GLU A 151 31.10 17.17 17.88
N LEU A 152 30.69 16.52 18.97
CA LEU A 152 31.58 15.64 19.72
C LEU A 152 31.89 14.38 18.88
N ALA A 153 33.18 14.13 18.62
CA ALA A 153 33.58 12.91 17.95
C ALA A 153 33.46 11.72 18.90
N GLY A 154 32.63 10.77 18.51
CA GLY A 154 32.51 9.53 19.26
C GLY A 154 31.24 9.41 20.09
N LYS A 155 31.06 8.21 20.56
CA LYS A 155 29.84 7.74 21.22
C LYS A 155 29.62 8.55 22.50
N GLY A 156 28.45 9.17 22.56
CA GLY A 156 28.06 10.01 23.67
C GLY A 156 28.30 9.35 25.03
N THR A 157 28.72 10.14 25.97
CA THR A 157 28.64 9.80 27.36
C THR A 157 27.27 10.19 27.87
N GLY A 158 26.62 9.31 28.60
CA GLY A 158 25.25 9.50 29.07
C GLY A 158 25.05 10.58 30.10
N SER A 159 23.84 10.64 30.64
CA SER A 159 23.38 11.61 31.62
C SER A 159 24.30 11.66 32.86
N GLY A 160 24.64 12.87 33.29
CA GLY A 160 25.56 13.10 34.44
C GLY A 160 27.04 12.96 34.12
N SER A 161 27.40 12.71 32.86
CA SER A 161 28.80 12.63 32.39
C SER A 161 29.27 13.94 31.76
N SER A 162 30.52 14.00 31.38
CA SER A 162 31.06 15.09 30.58
C SER A 162 32.06 14.56 29.55
N ALA A 163 31.98 15.07 28.35
CA ALA A 163 33.00 14.86 27.33
C ALA A 163 34.22 15.75 27.66
N SER A 164 35.42 15.18 27.61
CA SER A 164 36.66 15.93 27.82
C SER A 164 37.30 16.22 26.45
N VAL A 165 37.37 17.48 26.08
CA VAL A 165 38.00 17.94 24.84
C VAL A 165 39.27 18.72 25.18
N VAL A 166 40.41 18.27 24.68
CA VAL A 166 41.72 18.92 24.97
C VAL A 166 42.07 19.85 23.81
N PHE A 167 41.99 21.14 24.05
CA PHE A 167 42.38 22.17 23.09
C PHE A 167 43.86 22.54 23.29
N PRO A 168 44.70 22.46 22.25
CA PRO A 168 46.12 22.84 22.32
C PRO A 168 46.29 24.29 22.83
N GLY A 169 47.16 24.49 23.83
CA GLY A 169 47.39 25.80 24.42
C GLY A 169 46.35 26.28 25.42
N VAL A 170 45.19 25.61 25.54
CA VAL A 170 44.11 25.93 26.50
C VAL A 170 44.02 24.89 27.61
N GLY A 171 44.12 23.61 27.20
CA GLY A 171 43.93 22.49 28.14
C GLY A 171 42.57 21.80 27.95
N THR A 172 42.12 21.09 28.97
CA THR A 172 40.89 20.32 28.94
C THR A 172 39.67 21.17 29.24
N ILE A 173 38.74 21.23 28.29
CA ILE A 173 37.38 21.76 28.47
C ILE A 173 36.44 20.59 28.69
N LYS A 174 35.66 20.59 29.77
CA LYS A 174 34.63 19.61 30.07
C LYS A 174 33.29 20.09 29.50
N ILE A 175 32.69 19.31 28.62
CA ILE A 175 31.39 19.59 28.03
C ILE A 175 30.38 18.70 28.76
N PRO A 176 29.44 19.24 29.54
CA PRO A 176 28.41 18.46 30.19
C PRO A 176 27.55 17.74 29.14
N THR A 177 27.25 16.47 29.38
CA THR A 177 26.45 15.67 28.44
C THR A 177 25.18 15.12 29.08
N LYS A 178 24.16 14.95 28.30
CA LYS A 178 22.89 14.31 28.67
C LYS A 178 22.52 13.25 27.66
N ASP A 179 21.64 12.33 28.04
CA ASP A 179 21.08 11.35 27.14
C ASP A 179 20.25 12.04 26.06
N GLY A 180 20.31 11.49 24.87
CA GLY A 180 19.44 11.86 23.78
C GLY A 180 18.06 11.25 23.96
N LYS A 181 17.14 11.71 23.16
CA LYS A 181 15.79 11.17 23.11
C LYS A 181 15.79 9.77 22.52
N VAL A 182 14.95 8.87 23.06
CA VAL A 182 14.70 7.55 22.51
C VAL A 182 13.25 7.47 22.06
N THR A 183 13.05 7.30 20.78
CA THR A 183 11.73 7.05 20.17
C THR A 183 11.65 5.60 19.68
N GLY A 184 10.44 5.10 19.44
CA GLY A 184 10.34 3.72 18.95
C GLY A 184 9.08 3.44 18.17
N THR A 185 9.14 2.35 17.41
CA THR A 185 8.03 1.76 16.68
C THR A 185 7.92 0.29 17.00
N LYS A 186 6.71 -0.28 16.82
CA LYS A 186 6.45 -1.69 17.08
C LYS A 186 5.63 -2.30 15.96
N SER A 187 5.97 -3.53 15.59
CA SER A 187 5.22 -4.33 14.61
C SER A 187 5.24 -5.81 14.98
N GLY A 188 4.27 -6.56 14.45
CA GLY A 188 4.18 -8.01 14.63
C GLY A 188 4.07 -8.73 13.29
N THR A 189 4.62 -9.95 13.22
CA THR A 189 4.52 -10.82 12.04
C THR A 189 4.04 -12.21 12.47
N PHE A 190 2.93 -12.65 11.89
CA PHE A 190 2.39 -13.98 12.12
C PHE A 190 3.17 -15.04 11.33
N SER A 191 3.37 -16.19 11.95
CA SER A 191 3.86 -17.42 11.32
C SER A 191 3.23 -18.64 11.98
N GLN A 192 3.16 -19.75 11.26
CA GLN A 192 2.78 -21.04 11.81
C GLN A 192 3.83 -22.07 11.41
N GLY A 193 4.35 -22.78 12.39
CA GLY A 193 5.35 -23.83 12.18
C GLY A 193 4.77 -25.11 11.57
N ALA A 194 5.63 -25.99 11.12
CA ALA A 194 5.23 -27.33 10.65
C ALA A 194 4.60 -28.20 11.75
N ASP A 195 4.83 -27.86 13.00
CA ASP A 195 4.20 -28.44 14.19
C ASP A 195 2.78 -27.92 14.45
N GLY A 196 2.34 -26.91 13.68
CA GLY A 196 1.06 -26.26 13.82
C GLY A 196 1.01 -25.12 14.84
N VAL A 197 2.12 -24.83 15.52
CA VAL A 197 2.18 -23.76 16.51
C VAL A 197 2.06 -22.40 15.85
N ALA A 198 1.03 -21.66 16.22
CA ALA A 198 0.79 -20.28 15.78
C ALA A 198 1.65 -19.32 16.61
N LYS A 199 2.49 -18.56 15.95
CA LYS A 199 3.46 -17.65 16.54
C LYS A 199 3.35 -16.25 15.98
N VAL A 200 3.54 -15.23 16.81
CA VAL A 200 3.76 -13.85 16.39
C VAL A 200 5.16 -13.42 16.84
N THR A 201 5.99 -13.05 15.88
CA THR A 201 7.28 -12.42 16.14
C THR A 201 7.07 -10.91 16.21
N TRP A 202 7.38 -10.33 17.34
CA TRP A 202 7.33 -8.90 17.58
C TRP A 202 8.68 -8.26 17.31
N THR A 203 8.64 -7.08 16.75
CA THR A 203 9.81 -6.25 16.48
C THR A 203 9.55 -4.85 17.03
N VAL A 204 10.40 -4.40 17.95
CA VAL A 204 10.43 -3.02 18.43
C VAL A 204 11.74 -2.40 17.95
N THR A 205 11.63 -1.29 17.22
CA THR A 205 12.81 -0.52 16.82
C THR A 205 12.89 0.73 17.67
N LEU A 206 13.93 0.84 18.46
CA LEU A 206 14.27 2.02 19.26
C LEU A 206 15.25 2.87 18.45
N THR A 207 14.94 4.13 18.25
CA THR A 207 15.82 5.11 17.61
C THR A 207 16.38 6.03 18.69
N VAL A 208 17.68 5.92 18.93
CA VAL A 208 18.42 6.71 19.91
C VAL A 208 19.06 7.89 19.21
N GLU A 209 18.69 9.10 19.62
CA GLU A 209 19.16 10.35 19.01
C GLU A 209 20.67 10.56 19.17
N SER A 210 21.20 10.26 20.35
CA SER A 210 22.64 10.38 20.63
C SER A 210 23.19 9.20 21.42
N TYR A 211 22.77 9.06 22.66
CA TYR A 211 23.17 8.01 23.61
C TYR A 211 22.08 7.86 24.66
N ALA A 212 21.82 6.68 25.14
CA ALA A 212 20.87 6.42 26.21
C ALA A 212 21.49 5.45 27.24
N THR A 213 21.44 5.82 28.52
CA THR A 213 21.94 5.00 29.63
C THR A 213 20.79 4.32 30.35
N ASP A 214 21.08 3.15 30.92
CA ASP A 214 20.16 2.40 31.79
C ASP A 214 18.77 2.20 31.12
N VAL A 215 18.79 1.80 29.85
CA VAL A 215 17.54 1.59 29.12
C VAL A 215 16.84 0.36 29.64
N SER A 216 15.59 0.52 30.09
CA SER A 216 14.70 -0.55 30.52
C SER A 216 13.58 -0.74 29.51
N PHE A 217 12.97 -1.91 29.51
CA PHE A 217 11.93 -2.29 28.57
C PHE A 217 10.81 -3.06 29.26
N THR A 218 9.58 -2.69 28.97
CA THR A 218 8.38 -3.39 29.44
C THR A 218 7.44 -3.60 28.26
N ASP A 219 6.82 -4.74 28.20
CA ASP A 219 5.88 -5.10 27.15
C ASP A 219 4.62 -5.70 27.73
N THR A 220 3.46 -5.38 27.15
CA THR A 220 2.18 -5.92 27.55
C THR A 220 1.58 -6.70 26.42
N LEU A 221 1.50 -8.01 26.58
CA LEU A 221 0.97 -8.96 25.61
C LEU A 221 -0.56 -9.01 25.69
N GLY A 222 -1.20 -9.29 24.55
CA GLY A 222 -2.63 -9.62 24.53
C GLY A 222 -2.94 -10.93 25.28
N ASP A 223 -4.13 -11.04 25.87
CA ASP A 223 -4.54 -12.12 26.79
C ASP A 223 -4.42 -13.54 26.22
N ASN A 224 -4.52 -13.68 24.91
CA ASN A 224 -4.52 -14.98 24.24
C ASN A 224 -3.11 -15.52 23.90
N PHE A 225 -2.05 -14.84 24.34
CA PHE A 225 -0.67 -15.17 23.94
C PHE A 225 0.22 -15.40 25.14
N ASP A 226 1.12 -16.36 25.00
CA ASP A 226 2.20 -16.61 25.95
C ASP A 226 3.54 -16.18 25.32
N PHE A 227 4.42 -15.62 26.15
CA PHE A 227 5.78 -15.33 25.76
C PHE A 227 6.58 -16.60 25.52
N VAL A 228 7.40 -16.62 24.47
CA VAL A 228 8.32 -17.74 24.20
C VAL A 228 9.67 -17.47 24.92
N ASN A 229 9.94 -18.27 25.92
CA ASN A 229 11.20 -18.20 26.65
C ASN A 229 12.40 -18.27 25.69
N ASP A 230 13.47 -17.53 26.03
CA ASP A 230 14.72 -17.49 25.27
C ASP A 230 14.61 -16.88 23.85
N SER A 231 13.46 -16.33 23.48
CA SER A 231 13.25 -15.69 22.18
C SER A 231 13.72 -14.24 22.11
N PHE A 232 13.92 -13.59 23.26
CA PHE A 232 14.24 -12.17 23.34
C PHE A 232 15.67 -11.88 22.85
N LYS A 233 15.80 -10.94 21.93
CA LYS A 233 17.07 -10.51 21.33
C LYS A 233 17.12 -9.00 21.21
N LEU A 234 18.31 -8.46 21.41
CA LEU A 234 18.67 -7.07 21.10
C LEU A 234 19.69 -7.09 19.96
N ASP A 235 19.41 -6.39 18.87
CA ASP A 235 20.27 -6.33 17.67
C ASP A 235 20.66 -7.73 17.15
N GLY A 236 19.68 -8.65 17.17
CA GLY A 236 19.83 -10.03 16.74
C GLY A 236 20.60 -10.93 17.71
N LYS A 237 21.12 -10.41 18.81
CA LYS A 237 21.86 -11.17 19.82
C LYS A 237 20.97 -11.47 21.02
N LYS A 238 21.02 -12.73 21.49
CA LYS A 238 20.38 -13.11 22.76
C LYS A 238 21.08 -12.38 23.91
N LEU A 239 20.28 -11.84 24.83
CA LEU A 239 20.82 -11.20 26.03
C LEU A 239 21.16 -12.26 27.10
N ASP A 240 22.19 -11.99 27.90
CA ASP A 240 22.55 -12.85 29.04
C ASP A 240 21.44 -12.85 30.11
N SER A 241 20.80 -11.69 30.34
CA SER A 241 19.62 -11.55 31.19
C SER A 241 18.36 -11.66 30.32
N GLN A 242 17.53 -12.65 30.59
CA GLN A 242 16.23 -12.79 29.93
C GLN A 242 15.14 -12.03 30.69
N PRO A 243 14.07 -11.58 30.00
CA PRO A 243 13.01 -10.83 30.65
C PRO A 243 12.29 -11.66 31.72
N MET A 244 11.83 -10.98 32.77
CA MET A 244 10.92 -11.49 33.76
C MET A 244 9.48 -11.43 33.21
N ILE A 245 8.72 -12.50 33.41
CA ILE A 245 7.34 -12.63 32.95
C ILE A 245 6.42 -12.67 34.17
N ASP A 246 5.49 -11.72 34.24
CA ASP A 246 4.42 -11.69 35.22
C ASP A 246 3.06 -11.56 34.50
N GLY A 247 2.37 -12.68 34.37
CA GLY A 247 1.13 -12.75 33.58
C GLY A 247 1.36 -12.37 32.11
N GLN A 248 0.80 -11.26 31.68
CA GLN A 248 0.93 -10.72 30.31
C GLN A 248 2.03 -9.64 30.21
N VAL A 249 2.73 -9.35 31.31
CA VAL A 249 3.76 -8.32 31.34
C VAL A 249 5.14 -8.96 31.23
N VAL A 250 5.90 -8.50 30.26
CA VAL A 250 7.28 -8.90 29.98
C VAL A 250 8.18 -7.74 30.34
N THR A 251 9.04 -7.89 31.35
CA THR A 251 9.91 -6.81 31.85
C THR A 251 11.37 -7.20 31.73
N LEU A 252 12.16 -6.30 31.19
CA LEU A 252 13.62 -6.35 31.22
C LEU A 252 14.13 -5.06 31.88
N ASP A 253 14.67 -5.18 33.09
CA ASP A 253 15.11 -4.05 33.89
C ASP A 253 16.26 -3.28 33.23
N SER A 254 17.07 -3.94 32.41
CA SER A 254 18.16 -3.28 31.68
C SER A 254 18.45 -3.94 30.34
N LEU A 255 18.35 -3.15 29.27
CA LEU A 255 18.92 -3.42 27.95
C LEU A 255 20.39 -3.00 27.88
N GLY A 256 20.90 -2.38 28.94
CA GLY A 256 22.21 -1.72 28.99
C GLY A 256 22.16 -0.29 28.43
N ASN A 257 23.33 0.20 28.05
CA ASN A 257 23.47 1.49 27.40
C ASN A 257 23.36 1.32 25.88
N LEU A 258 22.57 2.17 25.23
CA LEU A 258 22.38 2.17 23.79
C LEU A 258 23.11 3.34 23.15
N SER A 259 23.87 3.06 22.10
CA SER A 259 24.57 4.07 21.30
C SER A 259 23.57 4.78 20.37
N GLN A 260 24.01 5.88 19.76
CA GLN A 260 23.26 6.53 18.69
C GLN A 260 22.88 5.55 17.56
N GLY A 261 21.67 5.66 17.06
CA GLY A 261 21.17 4.87 15.94
C GLY A 261 19.97 4.02 16.28
N ASN A 262 19.67 3.07 15.42
CA ASN A 262 18.55 2.16 15.58
C ASN A 262 18.99 0.89 16.28
N HIS A 263 18.23 0.50 17.31
CA HIS A 263 18.38 -0.76 18.03
C HIS A 263 17.09 -1.56 17.87
N THR A 264 17.22 -2.84 17.58
CA THR A 264 16.08 -3.72 17.29
C THR A 264 15.91 -4.76 18.38
N ILE A 265 14.77 -4.73 19.06
CA ILE A 265 14.33 -5.77 19.99
C ILE A 265 13.41 -6.72 19.22
N THR A 266 13.68 -8.02 19.29
CA THR A 266 12.80 -9.06 18.73
C THR A 266 12.53 -10.15 19.76
N TYR A 267 11.29 -10.64 19.77
CA TYR A 267 10.88 -11.79 20.59
C TYR A 267 9.63 -12.42 20.00
N ASP A 268 9.33 -13.64 20.43
CA ASP A 268 8.22 -14.42 19.95
C ASP A 268 7.13 -14.59 21.03
N THR A 269 5.88 -14.63 20.58
CA THR A 269 4.75 -15.09 21.37
C THR A 269 4.02 -16.21 20.66
N VAL A 270 3.43 -17.13 21.40
CA VAL A 270 2.62 -18.23 20.88
C VAL A 270 1.19 -18.10 21.34
N LEU A 271 0.27 -18.54 20.50
CA LEU A 271 -1.16 -18.62 20.86
C LEU A 271 -1.35 -19.66 21.97
N LYS A 272 -2.06 -19.27 23.05
CA LYS A 272 -2.39 -20.17 24.16
C LYS A 272 -3.19 -21.36 23.69
N SER A 273 -2.93 -22.51 24.30
CA SER A 273 -3.73 -23.71 24.06
C SER A 273 -5.20 -23.47 24.47
N GLY A 274 -6.13 -23.91 23.63
CA GLY A 274 -7.57 -23.79 23.89
C GLY A 274 -8.18 -22.46 23.40
N VAL A 275 -7.39 -21.50 22.92
CA VAL A 275 -7.94 -20.36 22.20
C VAL A 275 -8.40 -20.85 20.83
N ALA A 276 -9.71 -21.10 20.70
CA ALA A 276 -10.31 -21.55 19.46
C ALA A 276 -10.69 -20.33 18.61
N ALA A 277 -10.21 -20.29 17.37
CA ALA A 277 -10.84 -19.50 16.33
C ALA A 277 -12.08 -20.29 15.88
N ASN A 278 -13.19 -20.13 16.58
CA ASN A 278 -14.45 -20.76 16.19
C ASN A 278 -14.99 -20.08 14.93
N GLY A 279 -15.10 -20.84 13.84
CA GLY A 279 -16.03 -20.60 12.75
C GLY A 279 -16.01 -19.20 12.10
N GLY A 280 -14.83 -18.60 11.87
CA GLY A 280 -14.71 -17.33 11.16
C GLY A 280 -14.29 -16.13 12.02
N ASP A 281 -14.22 -16.28 13.33
CA ASP A 281 -13.69 -15.23 14.21
C ASP A 281 -12.18 -15.09 14.03
N LEU A 282 -11.73 -13.84 13.85
CA LEU A 282 -10.30 -13.56 13.77
C LEU A 282 -9.71 -13.40 15.17
N ILE A 283 -8.62 -14.11 15.42
CA ILE A 283 -7.77 -13.88 16.58
C ILE A 283 -6.98 -12.59 16.33
N LYS A 284 -6.97 -11.72 17.33
CA LYS A 284 -6.17 -10.49 17.32
C LYS A 284 -5.03 -10.62 18.31
N ALA A 285 -3.81 -10.51 17.82
CA ALA A 285 -2.64 -10.35 18.66
C ALA A 285 -2.37 -8.84 18.80
N GLU A 286 -2.61 -8.33 19.99
CA GLU A 286 -2.34 -6.95 20.39
C GLU A 286 -1.09 -6.91 21.26
N ASN A 287 -0.31 -5.85 21.15
CA ASN A 287 0.91 -5.75 21.93
C ASN A 287 1.41 -4.30 22.02
N THR A 288 1.80 -3.87 23.24
CA THR A 288 2.28 -2.53 23.53
C THR A 288 3.58 -2.58 24.31
N ALA A 289 4.60 -1.92 23.77
CA ALA A 289 5.91 -1.77 24.41
C ALA A 289 6.09 -0.40 25.03
N THR A 290 6.78 -0.33 26.15
CA THR A 290 7.21 0.89 26.84
C THR A 290 8.69 0.77 27.19
N TRP A 291 9.42 1.88 27.12
CA TRP A 291 10.84 1.92 27.48
C TRP A 291 11.15 3.17 28.29
N ASN A 292 12.18 3.08 29.11
CA ASN A 292 12.72 4.21 29.87
C ASN A 292 14.23 4.22 29.74
N TRP A 293 14.82 5.39 29.99
CA TRP A 293 16.27 5.58 30.08
C TRP A 293 16.59 6.63 31.13
N ALA A 294 17.82 6.68 31.60
CA ALA A 294 18.25 7.74 32.56
C ALA A 294 18.02 9.11 31.92
N GLY A 295 17.32 9.99 32.58
CA GLY A 295 16.94 11.30 32.04
C GLY A 295 15.66 11.34 31.23
N SER A 296 14.97 10.22 31.02
CA SER A 296 13.61 10.22 30.45
C SER A 296 12.60 10.82 31.42
N SER A 297 11.58 11.48 30.88
CA SER A 297 10.50 12.12 31.64
C SER A 297 9.14 11.63 31.16
N ASP A 298 8.09 11.93 31.90
CA ASP A 298 6.71 11.55 31.50
C ASP A 298 6.21 12.28 30.25
N SER A 299 6.88 13.39 29.86
CA SER A 299 6.58 14.09 28.61
C SER A 299 7.18 13.42 27.36
N ASP A 300 8.08 12.46 27.54
CA ASP A 300 8.66 11.72 26.41
C ASP A 300 7.69 10.67 25.90
N ASN A 301 7.64 10.51 24.56
CA ASN A 301 6.88 9.42 23.96
C ASN A 301 7.67 8.11 24.06
N ARG A 302 7.37 7.33 25.11
CA ARG A 302 8.08 6.10 25.48
C ARG A 302 7.28 4.84 25.24
N THR A 303 6.24 4.92 24.40
CA THR A 303 5.31 3.82 24.17
C THR A 303 5.09 3.63 22.69
N ALA A 304 5.08 2.38 22.24
CA ALA A 304 4.66 1.99 20.89
C ALA A 304 3.70 0.82 20.97
N THR A 305 2.53 0.98 20.35
CA THR A 305 1.54 -0.09 20.16
C THR A 305 1.61 -0.58 18.72
N ALA A 306 1.70 -1.88 18.54
CA ALA A 306 1.66 -2.48 17.22
C ALA A 306 0.23 -2.45 16.65
N GLU A 307 0.12 -2.32 15.33
CA GLU A 307 -1.13 -2.67 14.66
C GLU A 307 -1.47 -4.13 14.97
N PRO A 308 -2.74 -4.45 15.31
CA PRO A 308 -3.12 -5.79 15.67
C PRO A 308 -2.82 -6.80 14.57
N VAL A 309 -2.10 -7.85 14.89
CA VAL A 309 -1.86 -8.97 13.97
C VAL A 309 -3.06 -9.89 14.00
N THR A 310 -3.80 -9.94 12.88
CA THR A 310 -5.02 -10.73 12.77
C THR A 310 -4.82 -12.01 11.96
N PHE A 311 -5.34 -13.12 12.46
CA PHE A 311 -5.33 -14.42 11.78
C PHE A 311 -6.48 -15.29 12.29
N GLY A 312 -6.87 -16.27 11.50
CA GLY A 312 -7.95 -17.20 11.86
C GLY A 312 -8.03 -18.35 10.86
N TYR A 313 -8.91 -19.30 11.15
CA TYR A 313 -9.24 -20.38 10.23
C TYR A 313 -10.20 -19.88 9.14
N ASP A 314 -9.95 -20.27 7.91
CA ASP A 314 -10.90 -20.24 6.80
C ASP A 314 -10.98 -21.68 6.26
N MET A 315 -11.92 -22.42 6.82
CA MET A 315 -11.95 -23.87 6.67
C MET A 315 -12.43 -24.31 5.31
N ILE A 316 -13.39 -23.58 4.70
CA ILE A 316 -14.01 -23.97 3.44
C ILE A 316 -14.48 -22.77 2.65
N LYS A 317 -14.18 -22.77 1.36
CA LYS A 317 -14.69 -21.81 0.39
C LYS A 317 -15.10 -22.54 -0.88
N LYS A 318 -16.39 -22.48 -1.23
CA LYS A 318 -16.96 -23.09 -2.42
C LYS A 318 -17.17 -22.04 -3.49
N SER A 319 -16.69 -22.29 -4.68
CA SER A 319 -16.94 -21.42 -5.84
C SER A 319 -18.27 -21.76 -6.49
N ASN A 320 -18.88 -20.78 -7.15
CA ASN A 320 -20.00 -21.06 -8.06
C ASN A 320 -19.58 -22.02 -9.17
N GLY A 321 -20.51 -22.85 -9.60
CA GLY A 321 -20.28 -23.77 -10.70
C GLY A 321 -19.94 -23.05 -11.99
N SER A 322 -19.11 -23.66 -12.82
CA SER A 322 -18.69 -23.13 -14.13
C SER A 322 -18.84 -24.22 -15.21
N GLY A 323 -19.01 -23.81 -16.45
CA GLY A 323 -19.17 -24.73 -17.57
C GLY A 323 -20.54 -24.66 -18.23
N THR A 324 -21.09 -25.81 -18.58
CA THR A 324 -22.39 -25.96 -19.27
C THR A 324 -23.36 -26.79 -18.43
N PRO A 325 -24.68 -26.78 -18.73
CA PRO A 325 -25.65 -27.65 -18.05
C PRO A 325 -25.30 -29.14 -18.11
N SER A 326 -24.60 -29.59 -19.14
CA SER A 326 -24.16 -30.98 -19.29
C SER A 326 -22.84 -31.30 -18.59
N ASP A 327 -22.08 -30.30 -18.18
CA ASP A 327 -20.78 -30.45 -17.48
C ASP A 327 -20.48 -29.21 -16.63
N ILE A 328 -20.90 -29.25 -15.37
CA ILE A 328 -20.70 -28.19 -14.38
C ILE A 328 -19.51 -28.57 -13.50
N LYS A 329 -18.46 -27.77 -13.55
CA LYS A 329 -17.28 -27.92 -12.68
C LYS A 329 -17.49 -27.17 -11.37
N TRP A 330 -17.27 -27.83 -10.25
CA TRP A 330 -17.26 -27.30 -8.91
C TRP A 330 -15.85 -27.30 -8.35
N THR A 331 -15.50 -26.23 -7.63
CA THR A 331 -14.23 -26.12 -6.95
C THR A 331 -14.45 -25.69 -5.51
N VAL A 332 -13.88 -26.45 -4.58
CA VAL A 332 -13.93 -26.15 -3.13
C VAL A 332 -12.52 -26.03 -2.61
N LYS A 333 -12.23 -24.91 -1.98
CA LYS A 333 -10.95 -24.67 -1.31
C LYS A 333 -11.10 -24.89 0.17
N LEU A 334 -10.16 -25.60 0.77
CA LEU A 334 -10.15 -25.93 2.20
C LEU A 334 -8.91 -25.35 2.87
N ASN A 335 -9.07 -24.98 4.14
CA ASN A 335 -7.98 -24.53 5.00
C ASN A 335 -7.23 -23.31 4.44
N GLN A 336 -7.97 -22.27 4.00
CA GLN A 336 -7.43 -21.09 3.35
C GLN A 336 -6.94 -20.01 4.31
N GLY A 337 -7.37 -20.04 5.60
CA GLY A 337 -7.00 -19.05 6.60
C GLY A 337 -5.50 -18.88 6.78
N LYS A 338 -5.06 -17.78 7.37
CA LYS A 338 -3.66 -17.62 7.79
C LYS A 338 -3.28 -18.69 8.82
N LEU A 339 -4.19 -18.98 9.76
CA LEU A 339 -4.08 -20.10 10.69
C LEU A 339 -4.60 -21.35 9.99
N LYS A 340 -3.77 -22.38 9.92
CA LYS A 340 -4.08 -23.65 9.28
C LYS A 340 -4.49 -24.69 10.33
N ALA A 341 -5.62 -25.33 10.11
CA ALA A 341 -6.02 -26.48 10.90
C ALA A 341 -5.25 -27.74 10.49
N ASP A 342 -5.04 -28.65 11.44
CA ASP A 342 -4.62 -30.03 11.14
C ASP A 342 -5.78 -30.74 10.44
N MET A 343 -5.67 -30.92 9.13
CA MET A 343 -6.72 -31.52 8.29
C MET A 343 -6.86 -33.04 8.47
N SER A 344 -5.96 -33.69 9.22
CA SER A 344 -6.03 -35.14 9.47
C SER A 344 -7.37 -35.53 10.10
N GLY A 345 -8.06 -36.50 9.51
CA GLY A 345 -9.32 -37.00 9.99
C GLY A 345 -10.54 -36.08 9.79
N TYR A 346 -10.36 -34.91 9.15
CA TYR A 346 -11.50 -34.10 8.72
C TYR A 346 -12.28 -34.81 7.61
N MET A 347 -13.62 -34.70 7.67
CA MET A 347 -14.51 -35.21 6.64
C MET A 347 -15.13 -34.06 5.87
N PHE A 348 -14.89 -34.04 4.57
CA PHE A 348 -15.58 -33.19 3.61
C PHE A 348 -16.86 -33.89 3.14
N THR A 349 -17.97 -33.16 3.09
CA THR A 349 -19.25 -33.63 2.56
C THR A 349 -19.80 -32.63 1.57
N ASP A 350 -20.34 -33.09 0.47
CA ASP A 350 -20.99 -32.30 -0.57
C ASP A 350 -22.41 -32.80 -0.82
N ASN A 351 -23.38 -31.87 -0.96
CA ASN A 351 -24.77 -32.16 -1.13
C ASN A 351 -25.38 -31.38 -2.28
N LEU A 352 -25.99 -32.09 -3.22
CA LEU A 352 -26.70 -31.54 -4.37
C LEU A 352 -28.17 -31.26 -4.04
N ASP A 353 -28.77 -30.28 -4.73
CA ASP A 353 -30.18 -29.88 -4.60
C ASP A 353 -31.20 -30.85 -5.25
N GLY A 354 -30.75 -31.99 -5.78
CA GLY A 354 -31.59 -32.98 -6.47
C GLY A 354 -31.92 -32.65 -7.93
N LYS A 355 -31.55 -31.45 -8.45
CA LYS A 355 -31.72 -31.07 -9.85
C LYS A 355 -30.51 -31.43 -10.72
N GLN A 356 -29.48 -31.98 -10.15
CA GLN A 356 -28.23 -32.35 -10.80
C GLN A 356 -27.70 -33.68 -10.29
N THR A 357 -26.80 -34.30 -11.02
CA THR A 357 -26.12 -35.55 -10.67
C THR A 357 -24.62 -35.40 -10.84
N TYR A 358 -23.84 -36.13 -10.04
CA TYR A 358 -22.39 -36.20 -10.18
C TYR A 358 -21.99 -36.89 -11.48
N THR A 359 -20.89 -36.40 -12.07
CA THR A 359 -20.28 -36.97 -13.27
C THR A 359 -18.77 -37.04 -13.10
N GLY A 360 -18.13 -38.07 -13.67
CA GLY A 360 -16.67 -38.16 -13.68
C GLY A 360 -16.04 -38.42 -12.33
N ASN A 361 -14.88 -37.83 -12.13
CA ASN A 361 -14.05 -38.03 -10.95
C ASN A 361 -14.15 -36.88 -9.97
N PHE A 362 -14.06 -37.21 -8.70
CA PHE A 362 -13.71 -36.30 -7.61
C PHE A 362 -12.19 -36.35 -7.43
N THR A 363 -11.55 -35.20 -7.39
CA THR A 363 -10.10 -35.08 -7.25
C THR A 363 -9.75 -34.11 -6.13
N VAL A 364 -8.79 -34.51 -5.26
CA VAL A 364 -8.25 -33.68 -4.20
C VAL A 364 -6.80 -33.30 -4.57
N TYR A 365 -6.52 -32.03 -4.52
CA TYR A 365 -5.19 -31.48 -4.71
C TYR A 365 -4.70 -30.86 -3.40
N LYS A 366 -3.43 -31.08 -3.07
CA LYS A 366 -2.68 -30.31 -2.09
C LYS A 366 -2.25 -29.01 -2.76
N GLY A 367 -2.71 -27.87 -2.27
CA GLY A 367 -2.47 -26.55 -2.86
C GLY A 367 -3.76 -25.78 -3.13
N ASP A 368 -3.64 -24.56 -3.62
CA ASP A 368 -4.74 -23.59 -3.76
C ASP A 368 -5.60 -23.79 -5.02
N SER A 369 -5.17 -24.61 -5.97
CA SER A 369 -5.89 -24.85 -7.22
C SER A 369 -5.49 -26.17 -7.87
N GLU A 370 -6.33 -26.64 -8.79
CA GLU A 370 -6.02 -27.76 -9.67
C GLU A 370 -4.74 -27.53 -10.50
N ALA A 371 -4.54 -26.31 -10.99
CA ALA A 371 -3.43 -25.98 -11.88
C ALA A 371 -2.05 -25.97 -11.18
N SER A 372 -2.01 -25.60 -9.91
CA SER A 372 -0.78 -25.48 -9.11
C SER A 372 -0.62 -26.55 -8.05
N GLY A 373 -1.68 -27.33 -7.78
CA GLY A 373 -1.73 -28.31 -6.72
C GLY A 373 -1.16 -29.68 -7.13
N VAL A 374 -0.73 -30.43 -6.13
CA VAL A 374 -0.31 -31.82 -6.31
C VAL A 374 -1.52 -32.73 -6.04
N LYS A 375 -1.89 -33.56 -7.02
CA LYS A 375 -2.99 -34.52 -6.88
C LYS A 375 -2.64 -35.54 -5.77
N ILE A 376 -3.51 -35.67 -4.76
CA ILE A 376 -3.34 -36.61 -3.65
C ILE A 376 -4.42 -37.69 -3.59
N CYS A 377 -5.57 -37.46 -4.19
CA CYS A 377 -6.67 -38.42 -4.28
C CYS A 377 -7.45 -38.23 -5.55
N GLU A 378 -7.91 -39.33 -6.14
CA GLU A 378 -8.87 -39.35 -7.24
C GLU A 378 -9.82 -40.53 -7.04
N ARG A 379 -11.13 -40.27 -7.15
CA ARG A 379 -12.19 -41.28 -7.04
C ARG A 379 -13.28 -41.01 -8.06
N LYS A 380 -13.87 -42.08 -8.60
CA LYS A 380 -15.08 -41.97 -9.40
C LYS A 380 -16.28 -41.77 -8.49
N LEU A 381 -17.14 -40.81 -8.80
CA LEU A 381 -18.41 -40.58 -8.13
C LEU A 381 -19.54 -41.37 -8.82
N GLU A 382 -20.45 -41.90 -8.04
CA GLU A 382 -21.62 -42.64 -8.55
C GLU A 382 -22.76 -41.66 -8.79
N PRO A 383 -23.40 -41.66 -10.00
CA PRO A 383 -24.40 -40.65 -10.37
C PRO A 383 -25.72 -40.70 -9.58
N LYS A 384 -25.97 -41.82 -8.86
CA LYS A 384 -27.24 -42.07 -8.15
C LYS A 384 -27.37 -41.37 -6.79
N ASP A 385 -26.25 -40.86 -6.25
CA ASP A 385 -26.25 -40.27 -4.93
C ASP A 385 -26.35 -38.73 -5.07
N ASN A 386 -27.14 -38.10 -4.17
CA ASN A 386 -27.22 -36.64 -4.08
C ASN A 386 -26.15 -36.06 -3.13
N SER A 387 -25.33 -36.91 -2.54
CA SER A 387 -24.22 -36.51 -1.68
C SER A 387 -23.05 -37.46 -1.77
N PHE A 388 -21.87 -36.96 -1.49
CA PHE A 388 -20.67 -37.79 -1.25
C PHE A 388 -19.85 -37.21 -0.11
N SER A 389 -18.97 -38.05 0.48
CA SER A 389 -18.03 -37.63 1.49
C SER A 389 -16.62 -38.13 1.20
N TYR A 390 -15.64 -37.37 1.72
CA TYR A 390 -14.22 -37.73 1.69
C TYR A 390 -13.60 -37.43 3.04
N THR A 391 -12.98 -38.43 3.66
CA THR A 391 -12.25 -38.26 4.91
C THR A 391 -10.73 -38.17 4.61
N PHE A 392 -10.11 -37.09 5.06
CA PHE A 392 -8.65 -36.95 4.99
C PHE A 392 -7.97 -38.04 5.84
N PRO A 393 -6.87 -38.65 5.35
CA PRO A 393 -6.16 -39.67 6.11
C PRO A 393 -5.65 -39.14 7.46
N ASN A 394 -5.66 -39.98 8.50
CA ASN A 394 -5.13 -39.62 9.82
C ASN A 394 -3.62 -39.42 9.84
N ASN A 395 -2.89 -39.98 8.84
CA ASN A 395 -1.44 -39.86 8.66
C ASN A 395 -1.06 -38.91 7.52
N LEU A 396 -1.81 -37.84 7.37
CA LEU A 396 -1.59 -36.85 6.34
C LEU A 396 -0.22 -36.16 6.56
N GLU A 397 0.68 -36.23 5.59
CA GLU A 397 2.05 -35.67 5.71
C GLU A 397 2.02 -34.14 5.89
N ASP A 398 1.28 -33.44 5.05
CA ASP A 398 1.17 -31.97 5.06
C ASP A 398 -0.16 -31.54 5.67
N LYS A 399 -0.40 -31.93 6.91
CA LYS A 399 -1.68 -31.76 7.58
C LYS A 399 -2.16 -30.31 7.74
N TYR A 400 -1.24 -29.35 7.71
CA TYR A 400 -1.51 -27.90 7.77
C TYR A 400 -1.54 -27.23 6.39
N ALA A 401 -1.54 -28.00 5.30
CA ALA A 401 -1.60 -27.43 3.96
C ALA A 401 -3.00 -26.92 3.59
N THR A 402 -3.08 -26.14 2.52
CA THR A 402 -4.33 -25.85 1.82
C THR A 402 -4.66 -27.00 0.88
N TYR A 403 -5.96 -27.20 0.65
CA TYR A 403 -6.44 -28.24 -0.27
C TYR A 403 -7.47 -27.65 -1.22
N CYS A 404 -7.50 -28.20 -2.43
CA CYS A 404 -8.48 -27.88 -3.45
C CYS A 404 -9.17 -29.15 -3.92
N ILE A 405 -10.49 -29.16 -3.83
CA ILE A 405 -11.33 -30.26 -4.29
C ILE A 405 -12.00 -29.85 -5.60
N VAL A 406 -11.95 -30.71 -6.61
CA VAL A 406 -12.57 -30.50 -7.91
C VAL A 406 -13.41 -31.71 -8.28
N TYR A 407 -14.64 -31.47 -8.73
CA TYR A 407 -15.55 -32.50 -9.21
C TYR A 407 -16.54 -31.89 -10.20
N HIS A 408 -17.26 -32.73 -10.89
CA HIS A 408 -18.20 -32.33 -11.93
C HIS A 408 -19.60 -32.88 -11.66
N THR A 409 -20.61 -32.11 -12.07
CA THR A 409 -22.01 -32.51 -12.11
C THR A 409 -22.60 -32.19 -13.46
N LYS A 410 -23.77 -32.73 -13.76
CA LYS A 410 -24.62 -32.31 -14.86
C LYS A 410 -26.04 -32.07 -14.36
N MET A 411 -26.74 -31.14 -14.97
CA MET A 411 -28.17 -30.96 -14.69
C MET A 411 -28.94 -32.16 -15.16
N ASN A 412 -29.97 -32.57 -14.40
CA ASN A 412 -30.86 -33.69 -14.78
C ASN A 412 -31.66 -33.36 -16.03
N ASP A 413 -32.03 -32.09 -16.19
CA ASP A 413 -32.55 -31.51 -17.42
C ASP A 413 -31.57 -30.47 -17.94
N THR A 414 -30.80 -30.83 -18.97
CA THR A 414 -29.78 -29.97 -19.58
C THR A 414 -30.39 -28.87 -20.48
N SER A 415 -31.69 -28.92 -20.74
CA SER A 415 -32.43 -27.86 -21.43
C SER A 415 -32.98 -26.79 -20.49
N SER A 416 -32.98 -27.07 -19.19
CA SER A 416 -33.40 -26.12 -18.15
C SER A 416 -32.38 -25.01 -17.95
N TYR A 417 -32.89 -23.81 -17.72
CA TYR A 417 -32.10 -22.64 -17.32
C TYR A 417 -32.27 -22.31 -15.81
N ASP A 418 -32.89 -23.21 -15.05
CA ASP A 418 -33.02 -23.06 -13.61
C ASP A 418 -31.66 -23.06 -12.95
N THR A 419 -31.52 -22.22 -11.92
CA THR A 419 -30.34 -22.26 -11.06
C THR A 419 -30.32 -23.56 -10.27
N VAL A 420 -29.20 -24.24 -10.24
CA VAL A 420 -28.94 -25.39 -9.36
C VAL A 420 -28.01 -24.96 -8.23
N HIS A 421 -28.23 -25.55 -7.06
CA HIS A 421 -27.49 -25.24 -5.84
C HIS A 421 -26.70 -26.46 -5.37
N ASN A 422 -25.57 -26.19 -4.74
CA ASN A 422 -24.71 -27.20 -4.21
C ASN A 422 -24.06 -26.71 -2.91
N SER A 423 -24.22 -27.45 -1.82
CA SER A 423 -23.66 -27.12 -0.51
C SER A 423 -22.52 -28.07 -0.15
N ALA A 424 -21.53 -27.54 0.57
CA ALA A 424 -20.41 -28.34 1.05
C ALA A 424 -20.12 -28.01 2.51
N ALA A 425 -19.67 -29.01 3.26
CA ALA A 425 -19.27 -28.84 4.65
C ALA A 425 -17.96 -29.59 4.94
N ILE A 426 -17.26 -29.13 5.96
CA ILE A 426 -16.08 -29.78 6.53
C ILE A 426 -16.32 -30.00 8.03
N GLU A 427 -16.13 -31.20 8.52
CA GLU A 427 -16.40 -31.57 9.91
C GLU A 427 -15.32 -32.47 10.51
N ARG A 428 -15.19 -32.46 11.81
CA ARG A 428 -14.33 -33.37 12.58
C ARG A 428 -15.03 -33.81 13.85
N GLY A 429 -15.05 -35.12 14.10
CA GLY A 429 -15.68 -35.68 15.29
C GLY A 429 -17.19 -35.45 15.37
N GLY A 430 -17.87 -35.29 14.23
CA GLY A 430 -19.33 -35.07 14.17
C GLY A 430 -19.76 -33.61 14.37
N SER A 431 -18.80 -32.68 14.51
CA SER A 431 -19.08 -31.26 14.61
C SER A 431 -18.66 -30.54 13.33
N VAL A 432 -19.57 -29.77 12.73
CA VAL A 432 -19.28 -28.94 11.53
C VAL A 432 -18.31 -27.86 11.91
N SER A 433 -17.18 -27.81 11.19
CA SER A 433 -16.14 -26.77 11.36
C SER A 433 -16.26 -25.65 10.34
N GLY A 434 -17.09 -25.83 9.30
CA GLY A 434 -17.40 -24.83 8.29
C GLY A 434 -18.29 -25.41 7.19
N SER A 435 -19.08 -24.55 6.57
CA SER A 435 -19.89 -24.85 5.39
C SER A 435 -19.90 -23.68 4.44
N ASP A 436 -20.07 -23.94 3.15
CA ASP A 436 -20.24 -22.91 2.12
C ASP A 436 -21.07 -23.47 0.96
N ASP A 437 -21.75 -22.59 0.26
CA ASP A 437 -22.68 -22.92 -0.80
C ASP A 437 -22.20 -22.31 -2.12
N GLY A 438 -22.51 -22.99 -3.22
CA GLY A 438 -22.31 -22.50 -4.56
C GLY A 438 -23.56 -22.71 -5.40
N SER A 439 -23.70 -21.92 -6.46
CA SER A 439 -24.78 -22.06 -7.43
C SER A 439 -24.22 -22.08 -8.86
N PHE A 440 -24.96 -22.70 -9.75
CA PHE A 440 -24.73 -22.58 -11.19
C PHE A 440 -26.03 -22.18 -11.86
N THR A 441 -26.00 -21.08 -12.57
CA THR A 441 -27.09 -20.63 -13.42
C THR A 441 -26.65 -20.76 -14.89
N PRO A 442 -27.35 -21.57 -15.70
CA PRO A 442 -27.09 -21.65 -17.14
C PRO A 442 -27.09 -20.26 -17.78
N GLN A 443 -26.22 -20.04 -18.72
CA GLN A 443 -26.11 -18.77 -19.44
C GLN A 443 -26.63 -18.94 -20.85
N LEU A 444 -27.49 -18.04 -21.29
CA LEU A 444 -27.85 -17.93 -22.68
C LEU A 444 -26.65 -17.37 -23.47
N THR A 445 -26.08 -18.19 -24.34
CA THR A 445 -24.92 -17.84 -25.17
C THR A 445 -25.30 -17.90 -26.65
N GLY A 446 -24.52 -17.23 -27.50
CA GLY A 446 -24.75 -17.23 -28.95
C GLY A 446 -25.88 -16.32 -29.45
N VAL A 447 -26.47 -15.53 -28.53
CA VAL A 447 -27.52 -14.55 -28.87
C VAL A 447 -27.12 -13.19 -28.27
N VAL A 448 -27.24 -12.13 -29.07
CA VAL A 448 -27.15 -10.74 -28.54
C VAL A 448 -28.53 -10.39 -27.98
N PRO A 449 -28.68 -10.33 -26.62
CA PRO A 449 -30.00 -10.26 -26.02
C PRO A 449 -30.71 -8.92 -26.22
N ILE A 450 -29.95 -7.86 -26.46
CA ILE A 450 -30.48 -6.50 -26.65
C ILE A 450 -29.58 -5.68 -27.57
N ALA A 451 -30.19 -4.89 -28.46
CA ALA A 451 -29.50 -3.90 -29.29
C ALA A 451 -30.33 -2.62 -29.38
N LYS A 452 -29.64 -1.48 -29.57
CA LYS A 452 -30.28 -0.16 -29.58
C LYS A 452 -29.71 0.74 -30.66
N ARG A 453 -30.56 1.59 -31.23
CA ARG A 453 -30.14 2.63 -32.17
C ARG A 453 -30.98 3.89 -32.06
N LEU A 454 -30.41 5.02 -32.48
CA LEU A 454 -31.14 6.25 -32.78
C LEU A 454 -31.75 6.13 -34.19
N VAL A 455 -33.06 6.31 -34.30
CA VAL A 455 -33.76 6.25 -35.59
C VAL A 455 -33.72 7.62 -36.27
N ARG A 456 -34.05 8.67 -35.53
CA ARG A 456 -34.00 10.05 -36.01
C ARG A 456 -33.92 11.03 -34.86
N TYR A 457 -33.49 12.23 -35.17
CA TYR A 457 -33.56 13.39 -34.29
C TYR A 457 -34.27 14.52 -35.05
N ASP A 458 -35.33 15.05 -34.46
CA ASP A 458 -36.08 16.20 -34.98
C ASP A 458 -35.91 17.38 -34.00
N GLU A 459 -35.51 18.52 -34.53
CA GLU A 459 -35.39 19.75 -33.79
C GLU A 459 -36.57 20.66 -34.08
N ALA A 460 -37.40 20.92 -33.08
CA ALA A 460 -38.41 21.99 -33.10
C ALA A 460 -37.85 23.23 -32.42
N ALA A 461 -38.43 24.40 -32.67
CA ALA A 461 -37.88 25.70 -32.23
C ALA A 461 -37.56 25.84 -30.72
N THR A 462 -38.09 24.99 -29.86
CA THR A 462 -37.90 25.06 -28.40
C THR A 462 -37.59 23.71 -27.75
N THR A 463 -37.71 22.59 -28.46
CA THR A 463 -37.47 21.24 -27.92
C THR A 463 -36.88 20.33 -28.98
N GLY A 464 -35.93 19.50 -28.57
CA GLY A 464 -35.43 18.42 -29.43
C GLY A 464 -36.19 17.13 -29.18
N ARG A 465 -36.49 16.36 -30.22
CA ARG A 465 -37.12 15.05 -30.14
C ARG A 465 -36.25 13.98 -30.81
N ALA A 466 -35.86 12.97 -30.02
CA ALA A 466 -35.11 11.83 -30.54
C ALA A 466 -35.96 10.57 -30.51
N THR A 467 -36.05 9.87 -31.65
CA THR A 467 -36.74 8.58 -31.76
C THR A 467 -35.74 7.45 -31.63
N TRP A 468 -35.99 6.57 -30.68
CA TRP A 468 -35.15 5.41 -30.36
C TRP A 468 -35.82 4.10 -30.77
N GLU A 469 -35.00 3.13 -31.12
CA GLU A 469 -35.45 1.76 -31.34
C GLU A 469 -34.55 0.82 -30.52
N THR A 470 -35.17 -0.03 -29.71
CA THR A 470 -34.51 -1.08 -28.92
C THR A 470 -35.06 -2.44 -29.38
N LYS A 471 -34.18 -3.35 -29.78
CA LYS A 471 -34.53 -4.70 -30.22
C LYS A 471 -34.09 -5.69 -29.14
N VAL A 472 -35.01 -6.55 -28.71
CA VAL A 472 -34.80 -7.56 -27.66
C VAL A 472 -34.99 -8.93 -28.24
N ALA A 473 -34.06 -9.85 -28.05
CA ALA A 473 -34.14 -11.26 -28.49
C ALA A 473 -35.13 -12.03 -27.59
N LEU A 474 -36.40 -11.63 -27.62
CA LEU A 474 -37.40 -12.02 -26.62
C LEU A 474 -37.74 -13.52 -26.73
N LYS A 475 -37.81 -14.12 -27.94
CA LYS A 475 -38.05 -15.56 -28.12
C LYS A 475 -36.97 -16.41 -27.47
N ALA A 476 -35.71 -16.07 -27.70
CA ALA A 476 -34.59 -16.79 -27.08
C ALA A 476 -34.64 -16.72 -25.55
N ILE A 477 -34.93 -15.53 -24.99
CA ILE A 477 -35.08 -15.33 -23.55
C ILE A 477 -36.26 -16.12 -22.99
N VAL A 478 -37.42 -16.06 -23.64
CA VAL A 478 -38.65 -16.76 -23.20
C VAL A 478 -38.48 -18.26 -23.26
N ASN A 479 -37.87 -18.77 -24.32
CA ASN A 479 -37.60 -20.20 -24.46
C ASN A 479 -36.58 -20.73 -23.46
N ALA A 480 -35.60 -19.89 -23.11
CA ALA A 480 -34.54 -20.29 -22.17
C ALA A 480 -35.00 -20.35 -20.71
N ALA A 481 -35.76 -19.38 -20.25
CA ALA A 481 -36.06 -19.22 -18.81
C ALA A 481 -37.56 -19.31 -18.48
N HIS A 482 -38.42 -19.34 -19.47
CA HIS A 482 -39.88 -19.25 -19.29
C HIS A 482 -40.31 -18.15 -18.30
N PRO A 483 -39.74 -16.95 -18.38
CA PRO A 483 -40.01 -15.89 -17.42
C PRO A 483 -41.47 -15.42 -17.56
N GLY A 484 -42.10 -15.05 -16.47
CA GLY A 484 -43.41 -14.42 -16.49
C GLY A 484 -43.33 -12.97 -17.04
N GLU A 485 -42.17 -12.34 -16.93
CA GLU A 485 -41.91 -10.99 -17.41
C GLU A 485 -40.41 -10.80 -17.75
N VAL A 486 -40.13 -9.88 -18.68
CA VAL A 486 -38.80 -9.45 -19.10
C VAL A 486 -38.69 -7.94 -18.88
N THR A 487 -37.70 -7.48 -18.18
CA THR A 487 -37.46 -6.05 -17.88
C THR A 487 -36.45 -5.49 -18.87
N VAL A 488 -36.81 -4.42 -19.55
CA VAL A 488 -35.90 -3.59 -20.33
C VAL A 488 -35.66 -2.30 -19.60
N LYS A 489 -34.42 -2.09 -19.18
CA LYS A 489 -33.95 -0.90 -18.47
C LYS A 489 -33.32 0.04 -19.47
N ASP A 490 -33.81 1.25 -19.53
CA ASP A 490 -33.32 2.27 -20.45
C ASP A 490 -32.68 3.42 -19.66
N THR A 491 -31.51 3.90 -20.08
CA THR A 491 -30.78 4.95 -19.37
C THR A 491 -30.40 6.07 -20.32
N PHE A 492 -30.88 7.25 -20.03
CA PHE A 492 -30.60 8.49 -20.76
C PHE A 492 -29.61 9.35 -19.99
N GLN A 493 -28.70 9.99 -20.70
CA GLN A 493 -27.75 10.94 -20.16
C GLN A 493 -27.63 12.16 -21.08
N SER A 494 -27.36 13.32 -20.49
CA SER A 494 -27.04 14.55 -21.22
C SER A 494 -25.87 15.28 -20.58
N ALA A 495 -25.21 16.15 -21.34
CA ALA A 495 -24.04 16.93 -20.89
C ALA A 495 -24.35 17.91 -19.75
N TRP A 496 -25.58 18.36 -19.65
CA TRP A 496 -26.00 19.40 -18.70
C TRP A 496 -27.31 18.99 -18.00
N SER A 497 -27.66 19.64 -16.90
CA SER A 497 -28.90 19.43 -16.14
C SER A 497 -30.15 19.81 -16.93
N GLN A 498 -30.27 19.25 -18.13
CA GLN A 498 -31.39 19.49 -19.02
C GLN A 498 -32.54 18.57 -18.67
N LYS A 499 -33.76 19.07 -18.75
CA LYS A 499 -34.90 18.21 -18.60
C LYS A 499 -35.00 17.27 -19.78
N LEU A 500 -34.78 15.97 -19.50
CA LEU A 500 -35.04 14.88 -20.41
C LEU A 500 -36.40 14.27 -20.08
N GLY A 501 -37.20 14.02 -21.07
CA GLY A 501 -38.51 13.37 -20.91
C GLY A 501 -38.62 12.17 -21.85
N VAL A 502 -39.39 11.15 -21.46
CA VAL A 502 -39.92 10.13 -22.37
C VAL A 502 -41.37 10.51 -22.71
N ASP A 503 -41.68 10.55 -23.99
CA ASP A 503 -43.05 10.64 -24.42
C ASP A 503 -43.73 9.27 -24.32
N GLU A 504 -44.37 8.99 -23.18
CA GLU A 504 -44.98 7.69 -22.90
C GLU A 504 -46.05 7.31 -23.95
N ASN A 505 -46.66 8.28 -24.58
CA ASN A 505 -47.68 8.05 -25.64
C ASN A 505 -47.02 7.59 -26.97
N SER A 506 -45.72 7.84 -27.12
CA SER A 506 -44.98 7.41 -28.31
C SER A 506 -44.54 5.95 -28.23
N ILE A 507 -44.56 5.32 -27.05
CA ILE A 507 -44.06 3.98 -26.82
C ILE A 507 -44.88 2.97 -27.63
N THR A 508 -44.20 2.24 -28.48
CA THR A 508 -44.77 1.12 -29.23
C THR A 508 -43.87 -0.09 -29.09
N ILE A 509 -44.45 -1.22 -28.69
CA ILE A 509 -43.75 -2.50 -28.67
C ILE A 509 -44.42 -3.42 -29.68
N LYS A 510 -43.63 -3.99 -30.61
CA LYS A 510 -44.08 -4.91 -31.62
C LYS A 510 -43.25 -6.19 -31.61
N ILE A 511 -43.91 -7.31 -31.96
CA ILE A 511 -43.29 -8.58 -32.33
C ILE A 511 -43.76 -8.88 -33.75
N GLY A 512 -42.87 -8.70 -34.72
CA GLY A 512 -43.24 -8.67 -36.12
C GLY A 512 -44.34 -7.62 -36.42
N ASN A 513 -45.48 -8.07 -36.95
CA ASN A 513 -46.61 -7.21 -37.20
C ASN A 513 -47.56 -7.05 -35.99
N THR A 514 -47.38 -7.82 -34.93
CA THR A 514 -48.25 -7.79 -33.75
C THR A 514 -47.83 -6.64 -32.83
N LYS A 515 -48.73 -5.66 -32.61
CA LYS A 515 -48.55 -4.60 -31.65
C LYS A 515 -49.01 -5.06 -30.28
N LEU A 516 -48.11 -5.00 -29.28
CA LEU A 516 -48.41 -5.38 -27.90
C LEU A 516 -49.30 -4.34 -27.21
N VAL A 517 -50.20 -4.81 -26.35
CA VAL A 517 -51.22 -4.00 -25.70
C VAL A 517 -50.67 -3.40 -24.39
N PRO A 518 -50.65 -2.03 -24.22
CA PRO A 518 -50.25 -1.40 -22.97
C PRO A 518 -51.13 -1.84 -21.79
N GLY A 519 -50.55 -2.04 -20.65
CA GLY A 519 -51.22 -2.49 -19.42
C GLY A 519 -51.49 -4.02 -19.38
N THR A 520 -51.51 -4.71 -20.51
CA THR A 520 -51.73 -6.16 -20.62
C THR A 520 -50.46 -6.89 -20.95
N ASP A 521 -49.85 -6.56 -22.10
CA ASP A 521 -48.64 -7.22 -22.61
C ASP A 521 -47.35 -6.51 -22.18
N TRP A 522 -47.45 -5.26 -21.78
CA TRP A 522 -46.31 -4.49 -21.25
C TRP A 522 -46.75 -3.34 -20.38
N ARG A 523 -45.87 -2.86 -19.52
CA ARG A 523 -46.09 -1.68 -18.66
C ARG A 523 -44.78 -1.00 -18.30
N PRO A 524 -44.78 0.34 -18.09
CA PRO A 524 -43.66 1.01 -17.42
C PRO A 524 -43.61 0.64 -15.93
N THR A 525 -42.43 0.62 -15.34
CA THR A 525 -42.24 0.29 -13.91
C THR A 525 -41.62 1.40 -13.11
N THR A 526 -41.08 2.43 -13.76
CA THR A 526 -40.51 3.62 -13.13
C THR A 526 -41.33 4.84 -13.53
N SER A 527 -41.69 5.64 -12.53
CA SER A 527 -42.16 7.01 -12.76
C SER A 527 -40.95 7.94 -12.85
N TYR A 528 -41.02 8.90 -13.75
CA TYR A 528 -39.97 9.87 -14.00
C TYR A 528 -39.80 10.87 -12.85
N PRO A 529 -38.73 10.87 -12.02
CA PRO A 529 -38.40 12.05 -11.22
C PRO A 529 -37.61 13.03 -12.08
N GLY A 530 -38.16 14.23 -12.32
CA GLY A 530 -37.57 15.26 -13.18
C GLY A 530 -36.21 15.78 -12.71
N ASN A 531 -35.45 16.37 -13.62
CA ASN A 531 -34.26 17.23 -13.44
C ASN A 531 -32.90 16.57 -13.16
N GLU A 532 -32.65 15.37 -13.57
CA GLU A 532 -31.31 14.77 -13.44
C GLU A 532 -30.63 14.60 -14.81
N THR A 533 -29.27 14.69 -14.83
CA THR A 533 -28.46 14.47 -16.05
C THR A 533 -28.46 13.01 -16.52
N LYS A 534 -28.88 12.09 -15.66
CA LYS A 534 -29.04 10.67 -15.93
C LYS A 534 -30.42 10.21 -15.48
N LYS A 535 -31.16 9.56 -16.36
CA LYS A 535 -32.51 9.05 -16.08
C LYS A 535 -32.66 7.61 -16.53
N ASN A 536 -33.37 6.84 -15.72
CA ASN A 536 -33.72 5.47 -16.03
C ASN A 536 -35.21 5.37 -16.34
N TYR A 537 -35.54 4.61 -17.34
CA TYR A 537 -36.93 4.29 -17.68
C TYR A 537 -37.03 2.77 -17.93
N ASP A 538 -37.72 2.09 -17.05
CA ASP A 538 -37.82 0.64 -17.08
C ASP A 538 -39.19 0.23 -17.63
N LEU A 539 -39.16 -0.67 -18.62
CA LEU A 539 -40.33 -1.31 -19.21
C LEU A 539 -40.35 -2.79 -18.87
N LYS A 540 -41.50 -3.30 -18.48
CA LYS A 540 -41.73 -4.74 -18.34
C LYS A 540 -42.55 -5.25 -19.51
N ILE A 541 -42.06 -6.26 -20.23
CA ILE A 541 -42.81 -7.05 -21.19
C ILE A 541 -43.34 -8.27 -20.43
N ILE A 542 -44.65 -8.42 -20.35
CA ILE A 542 -45.35 -9.50 -19.69
C ILE A 542 -45.53 -10.62 -20.70
N VAL A 543 -45.08 -11.83 -20.39
CA VAL A 543 -45.14 -12.97 -21.30
C VAL A 543 -46.55 -13.59 -21.30
N THR A 544 -47.51 -12.84 -21.83
CA THR A 544 -48.89 -13.27 -22.01
C THR A 544 -49.03 -14.29 -23.17
N ASP A 545 -50.20 -14.89 -23.32
CA ASP A 545 -50.45 -15.80 -24.44
C ASP A 545 -50.42 -15.06 -25.79
N ASN A 546 -50.77 -13.76 -25.81
CA ASN A 546 -50.61 -12.92 -27.00
C ASN A 546 -49.14 -12.75 -27.39
N VAL A 547 -48.28 -12.51 -26.40
CA VAL A 547 -46.81 -12.40 -26.61
C VAL A 547 -46.24 -13.74 -27.07
N LYS A 548 -46.64 -14.86 -26.48
CA LYS A 548 -46.17 -16.20 -26.89
C LYS A 548 -46.58 -16.52 -28.33
N ALA A 549 -47.84 -16.28 -28.70
CA ALA A 549 -48.32 -16.49 -30.04
C ALA A 549 -47.59 -15.63 -31.10
N ALA A 550 -47.29 -14.37 -30.75
CA ALA A 550 -46.51 -13.50 -31.63
C ALA A 550 -45.07 -14.00 -31.82
N LEU A 551 -44.45 -14.62 -30.78
CA LEU A 551 -43.10 -15.19 -30.84
C LEU A 551 -43.02 -16.53 -31.57
N GLU A 552 -44.12 -17.18 -31.97
CA GLU A 552 -44.05 -18.41 -32.77
C GLU A 552 -43.30 -18.20 -34.09
N ASN A 553 -43.53 -17.07 -34.76
CA ASN A 553 -42.97 -16.75 -36.06
C ASN A 553 -41.92 -15.62 -36.06
N GLU A 554 -41.63 -15.03 -34.90
CA GLU A 554 -40.74 -13.90 -34.80
C GLU A 554 -39.85 -14.06 -33.58
N ASP A 555 -38.60 -13.63 -33.69
CA ASP A 555 -37.61 -13.85 -32.62
C ASP A 555 -37.44 -12.66 -31.71
N TYR A 556 -37.86 -11.48 -32.14
CA TYR A 556 -37.53 -10.22 -31.47
C TYR A 556 -38.76 -9.39 -31.12
N ALA A 557 -38.70 -8.73 -29.96
CA ALA A 557 -39.52 -7.58 -29.67
C ALA A 557 -38.79 -6.29 -30.05
N VAL A 558 -39.48 -5.39 -30.73
CA VAL A 558 -38.97 -4.07 -31.12
C VAL A 558 -39.73 -2.99 -30.35
N ILE A 559 -39.01 -2.23 -29.55
CA ILE A 559 -39.53 -1.13 -28.74
C ILE A 559 -39.12 0.16 -29.43
N THR A 560 -40.11 1.00 -29.79
CA THR A 560 -39.87 2.32 -30.38
C THR A 560 -40.51 3.37 -29.49
N TYR A 561 -39.80 4.47 -29.20
CA TYR A 561 -40.28 5.57 -28.37
C TYR A 561 -39.48 6.84 -28.63
N ASP A 562 -40.07 7.97 -28.22
CA ASP A 562 -39.45 9.28 -28.34
C ASP A 562 -39.00 9.81 -26.99
N THR A 563 -37.85 10.46 -26.98
CA THR A 563 -37.42 11.31 -25.89
C THR A 563 -37.44 12.77 -26.29
N THR A 564 -37.69 13.64 -25.33
CA THR A 564 -37.69 15.09 -25.49
C THR A 564 -36.65 15.74 -24.59
N SER A 565 -36.04 16.82 -25.03
CA SER A 565 -35.13 17.65 -24.24
C SER A 565 -35.54 19.12 -24.36
N GLU A 566 -35.44 19.88 -23.26
CA GLU A 566 -35.73 21.32 -23.26
C GLU A 566 -34.60 22.18 -23.82
N ALA A 567 -33.37 21.67 -23.84
CA ALA A 567 -32.22 22.38 -24.39
C ALA A 567 -31.76 21.76 -25.67
N LEU A 568 -31.36 22.60 -26.61
CA LEU A 568 -31.02 22.19 -27.97
C LEU A 568 -29.55 21.94 -28.16
N SER A 569 -28.66 22.40 -27.26
CA SER A 569 -27.22 22.20 -27.38
C SER A 569 -26.66 21.20 -26.36
N GLY A 570 -25.65 20.44 -26.77
CA GLY A 570 -24.93 19.49 -25.95
C GLY A 570 -24.96 18.07 -26.49
N TRP A 571 -24.30 17.15 -25.75
CA TRP A 571 -24.32 15.75 -26.10
C TRP A 571 -25.43 15.01 -25.34
N TYR A 572 -25.98 14.02 -25.99
CA TYR A 572 -27.00 13.14 -25.45
C TYR A 572 -26.57 11.70 -25.70
N SER A 573 -26.86 10.82 -24.78
CA SER A 573 -26.64 9.39 -24.96
C SER A 573 -27.75 8.56 -24.39
N ASN A 574 -27.97 7.40 -24.97
CA ASN A 574 -28.95 6.44 -24.50
C ASN A 574 -28.39 5.02 -24.65
N PHE A 575 -28.53 4.22 -23.60
CA PHE A 575 -28.20 2.80 -23.62
C PHE A 575 -29.29 2.00 -22.92
N ALA A 576 -29.37 0.71 -23.22
CA ALA A 576 -30.39 -0.16 -22.66
C ALA A 576 -29.75 -1.43 -22.10
N ALA A 577 -30.43 -2.01 -21.10
CA ALA A 577 -30.12 -3.33 -20.58
C ALA A 577 -31.39 -4.20 -20.57
N VAL A 578 -31.24 -5.51 -20.59
CA VAL A 578 -32.34 -6.45 -20.45
C VAL A 578 -32.09 -7.43 -19.32
N GLU A 579 -33.12 -7.69 -18.53
CA GLU A 579 -33.10 -8.65 -17.41
C GLU A 579 -34.29 -9.59 -17.50
N ALA A 580 -34.03 -10.87 -17.28
CA ALA A 580 -35.07 -11.89 -17.18
C ALA A 580 -34.86 -12.67 -15.87
N PRO A 581 -35.89 -12.81 -15.01
CA PRO A 581 -35.79 -13.60 -13.81
C PRO A 581 -35.31 -15.04 -14.10
N GLY A 582 -34.34 -15.52 -13.35
CA GLY A 582 -33.83 -16.87 -13.46
C GLY A 582 -32.88 -17.12 -14.65
N LEU A 583 -32.55 -16.11 -15.46
CA LEU A 583 -31.66 -16.27 -16.61
C LEU A 583 -30.43 -15.37 -16.50
N ARG A 584 -29.25 -15.92 -16.69
CA ARG A 584 -28.02 -15.18 -16.85
C ARG A 584 -27.77 -14.92 -18.33
N LEU A 585 -27.74 -13.66 -18.72
CA LEU A 585 -27.49 -13.22 -20.08
C LEU A 585 -26.03 -12.84 -20.28
N GLN A 586 -25.47 -13.24 -21.43
CA GLN A 586 -24.16 -12.73 -21.85
C GLN A 586 -24.39 -11.36 -22.52
N TRP A 587 -23.65 -10.32 -22.03
CA TRP A 587 -23.79 -8.94 -22.50
C TRP A 587 -25.24 -8.41 -22.48
N PRO A 588 -25.89 -8.33 -21.31
CA PRO A 588 -27.29 -7.92 -21.21
C PRO A 588 -27.53 -6.42 -21.40
N PHE A 589 -26.56 -5.68 -21.92
CA PHE A 589 -26.60 -4.23 -22.12
C PHE A 589 -26.01 -3.84 -23.48
N THR A 590 -26.43 -2.67 -23.96
CA THR A 590 -25.94 -2.08 -25.22
C THR A 590 -24.83 -1.07 -24.92
N GLU A 591 -23.97 -0.81 -25.91
CA GLU A 591 -23.12 0.38 -25.87
C GLU A 591 -23.99 1.65 -25.90
N PRO A 592 -23.52 2.77 -25.30
CA PRO A 592 -24.22 4.03 -25.37
C PRO A 592 -24.27 4.60 -26.78
N VAL A 593 -25.47 4.83 -27.31
CA VAL A 593 -25.67 5.54 -28.57
C VAL A 593 -25.70 7.04 -28.28
N LYS A 594 -24.84 7.82 -28.94
CA LYS A 594 -24.66 9.26 -28.69
C LYS A 594 -25.06 10.10 -29.90
N TYR A 595 -25.56 11.30 -29.65
CA TYR A 595 -25.69 12.37 -30.62
C TYR A 595 -25.35 13.72 -29.98
N VAL A 596 -24.94 14.69 -30.81
CA VAL A 596 -24.56 16.03 -30.40
C VAL A 596 -25.45 17.03 -31.13
N VAL A 597 -25.90 18.03 -30.38
CA VAL A 597 -26.67 19.18 -30.90
C VAL A 597 -25.84 20.42 -30.67
N ASN A 598 -25.53 21.18 -31.73
CA ASN A 598 -24.78 22.42 -31.68
C ASN A 598 -25.69 23.65 -31.90
N GLN A 599 -25.67 24.61 -30.98
CA GLN A 599 -26.47 25.84 -31.09
C GLN A 599 -25.81 26.97 -31.90
N GLU A 600 -24.52 26.87 -32.24
CA GLU A 600 -23.75 27.98 -32.82
C GLU A 600 -24.07 28.30 -34.30
N THR A 601 -24.82 27.42 -34.95
CA THR A 601 -25.32 27.66 -36.32
C THR A 601 -26.80 27.38 -36.33
N ALA A 602 -27.61 28.44 -36.16
CA ALA A 602 -29.07 28.31 -36.24
C ALA A 602 -29.52 27.82 -37.60
N PRO A 603 -30.34 26.83 -37.69
CA PRO A 603 -30.39 25.49 -37.11
C PRO A 603 -29.76 24.47 -38.05
N ALA A 604 -28.49 24.29 -37.99
CA ALA A 604 -27.86 23.14 -38.63
C ALA A 604 -27.76 22.03 -37.58
N VAL A 605 -28.71 21.17 -37.54
CA VAL A 605 -28.57 19.85 -36.92
C VAL A 605 -27.47 19.15 -37.73
N GLU A 606 -26.22 19.08 -37.19
CA GLU A 606 -25.29 18.09 -37.69
C GLU A 606 -26.01 16.74 -37.59
N LYS A 607 -26.11 16.04 -38.73
CA LYS A 607 -26.66 14.69 -38.74
C LYS A 607 -25.97 13.97 -37.58
N PRO A 608 -26.71 13.27 -36.71
CA PRO A 608 -26.09 12.50 -35.66
C PRO A 608 -24.98 11.65 -36.30
N GLU A 609 -23.75 11.74 -35.77
CA GLU A 609 -22.73 10.78 -36.12
C GLU A 609 -23.24 9.42 -35.66
N THR A 610 -23.98 8.77 -36.54
CA THR A 610 -24.46 7.41 -36.41
C THR A 610 -23.32 6.45 -36.70
N GLU A 611 -22.19 6.64 -36.04
CA GLU A 611 -21.13 5.65 -36.03
C GLU A 611 -21.12 4.83 -34.75
N SER A 612 -22.23 4.35 -34.33
CA SER A 612 -22.30 2.99 -33.85
C SER A 612 -23.01 2.19 -34.93
N LYS A 613 -22.26 1.67 -35.89
CA LYS A 613 -22.70 0.62 -36.76
C LYS A 613 -22.98 -0.64 -35.92
N VAL A 614 -24.04 -0.61 -35.16
CA VAL A 614 -24.71 -1.83 -34.77
C VAL A 614 -25.65 -2.14 -35.90
N SER A 615 -25.16 -2.81 -36.93
CA SER A 615 -26.05 -3.36 -37.90
C SER A 615 -26.90 -4.42 -37.19
N TRP A 616 -28.19 -4.19 -37.11
CA TRP A 616 -29.13 -5.10 -36.47
C TRP A 616 -29.05 -6.51 -37.03
N VAL A 617 -28.66 -6.63 -38.31
CA VAL A 617 -28.69 -7.86 -39.06
C VAL A 617 -27.46 -8.75 -38.81
N GLU A 618 -26.29 -8.16 -38.61
CA GLU A 618 -25.05 -8.92 -38.51
C GLU A 618 -24.79 -9.51 -37.11
N ASN A 619 -25.52 -9.04 -36.08
CA ASN A 619 -25.31 -9.50 -34.71
C ASN A 619 -26.38 -10.46 -34.17
N PHE A 620 -27.35 -10.85 -35.02
CA PHE A 620 -28.46 -11.72 -34.63
C PHE A 620 -28.62 -12.97 -35.53
N ASP A 621 -27.69 -13.19 -36.46
CA ASP A 621 -27.64 -14.43 -37.26
C ASP A 621 -26.86 -15.54 -36.52
#